data_3d1a33f626eb8f4d8f443f2f1fc32cfd
#
_entry.id   3d1a33f626eb8f4d8f443f2f1fc32cfd
#
_cell.length_a   1.000
_cell.length_b   1.000
_cell.length_c   1.000
_cell.angle_alpha   90.00
_cell.angle_beta   90.00
_cell.angle_gamma   90.00
#
_symmetry.space_group_name_H-M   'P 1'
#
loop_
_entity.id
_entity.type
_entity.pdbx_description
1 polymer ?
#
loop_
_entity_poly.entity_id
_entity_poly.type
_entity_poly.pdbx_seq_one_letter_code
_entity_poly.pdbx_strand_id
1 'polypeptide(L)'
;MAYSSITNPGDYFNTVLYTGNGGTQSITGVGFQPDYVWLKERASDAVDHKNVDSVRGATKKLESNTNEVEGTATTTVTSFDSDGFSLGSSGATNENSDTYVSWNWLAGGTAPAVTYVVKVVSDSGNKYRFDDFGTSAVTLELQEGGTYTFDQSDSSNATHPLRFYTAADKTGGEYTTGVTTTGTPGSSGAQTVITVAASAPTLYYQCSSHSGMGGQANTNSTFGSSNFAGSYQSLVSVNTTAGFSIVTYSGTGSNATVGHGLGAIPEVMLVKERTGSANDWAVYHHKNTSAPETDYLILNENNATADGNTTWNDTAPTSTVFSIGTGSTTNRSGSTYVAYCFVGKQGYSKFGGYTGNGNADGAFVYTGFKPAWVMVKVTNDGDNWHIIDNKRDPFNTMDSHLFANQNYVEVTDASYYFDMLSNGFKPRSTNNAFNASGKPYVYMAFAENPFVANDSGTVVPSTAR
;
A
#
# COMPACT_ATOMS: atom_id res chain seq x y z
N MET A 1 -20.09 -21.69 -3.95
CA MET A 1 -19.05 -20.63 -4.05
C MET A 1 -18.68 -20.24 -2.63
N ALA A 2 -17.40 -20.16 -2.33
CA ALA A 2 -16.92 -19.66 -1.05
C ALA A 2 -17.40 -18.21 -0.84
N TYR A 3 -17.83 -17.88 0.37
CA TYR A 3 -18.26 -16.52 0.73
C TYR A 3 -17.10 -15.53 0.70
N SER A 4 -15.90 -15.98 1.06
CA SER A 4 -14.67 -15.19 1.04
C SER A 4 -13.53 -15.99 0.40
N SER A 5 -12.68 -15.32 -0.38
CA SER A 5 -11.42 -15.90 -0.87
C SER A 5 -10.33 -15.91 0.22
N ILE A 6 -10.48 -15.09 1.26
CA ILE A 6 -9.59 -15.00 2.42
C ILE A 6 -10.27 -15.69 3.60
N THR A 7 -9.69 -16.80 4.05
CA THR A 7 -10.22 -17.59 5.17
C THR A 7 -9.67 -17.12 6.51
N ASN A 8 -8.45 -16.60 6.52
CA ASN A 8 -7.78 -16.04 7.69
C ASN A 8 -7.31 -14.61 7.40
N PRO A 9 -8.07 -13.57 7.83
CA PRO A 9 -7.66 -12.17 7.67
C PRO A 9 -6.32 -11.85 8.31
N GLY A 10 -5.97 -12.54 9.41
CA GLY A 10 -4.70 -12.38 10.13
C GLY A 10 -3.44 -12.73 9.33
N ASP A 11 -3.59 -13.38 8.16
CA ASP A 11 -2.47 -13.63 7.25
C ASP A 11 -2.07 -12.39 6.43
N TYR A 12 -2.90 -11.33 6.44
CA TYR A 12 -2.73 -10.14 5.60
C TYR A 12 -2.81 -8.82 6.35
N PHE A 13 -3.51 -8.79 7.49
CA PHE A 13 -3.62 -7.64 8.38
C PHE A 13 -3.64 -8.08 9.83
N ASN A 14 -2.83 -7.46 10.68
CA ASN A 14 -2.89 -7.71 12.13
C ASN A 14 -2.51 -6.48 12.93
N THR A 15 -3.10 -6.35 14.12
CA THR A 15 -2.78 -5.34 15.13
C THR A 15 -1.98 -5.98 16.25
N VAL A 16 -0.85 -5.37 16.60
CA VAL A 16 0.00 -5.82 17.72
C VAL A 16 0.15 -4.71 18.75
N LEU A 17 -0.05 -5.05 20.03
CA LEU A 17 0.25 -4.18 21.16
C LEU A 17 1.57 -4.61 21.77
N TYR A 18 2.40 -3.63 22.16
CA TYR A 18 3.66 -3.92 22.83
C TYR A 18 4.03 -2.82 23.82
N THR A 19 4.97 -3.14 24.71
CA THR A 19 5.58 -2.19 25.65
C THR A 19 7.02 -1.94 25.21
N GLY A 20 7.42 -0.70 25.15
CA GLY A 20 8.78 -0.29 24.81
C GLY A 20 9.80 -0.70 25.88
N ASN A 21 11.04 -0.91 25.47
CA ASN A 21 12.14 -1.29 26.35
C ASN A 21 13.31 -0.29 26.37
N GLY A 22 13.21 0.80 25.60
CA GLY A 22 14.24 1.86 25.50
C GLY A 22 15.52 1.46 24.74
N GLY A 23 15.58 0.21 24.24
CA GLY A 23 16.75 -0.33 23.54
C GLY A 23 16.41 -0.88 22.15
N THR A 24 17.05 -2.00 21.76
CA THR A 24 16.63 -2.75 20.58
C THR A 24 15.56 -3.77 20.99
N GLN A 25 14.52 -3.93 20.15
CA GLN A 25 13.42 -4.85 20.43
C GLN A 25 12.87 -5.43 19.13
N SER A 26 12.62 -6.74 19.10
CA SER A 26 11.88 -7.38 18.02
C SER A 26 10.41 -7.52 18.42
N ILE A 27 9.51 -7.01 17.62
CA ILE A 27 8.06 -7.13 17.77
C ILE A 27 7.61 -8.29 16.90
N THR A 28 7.07 -9.34 17.54
CA THR A 28 6.61 -10.58 16.89
C THR A 28 5.11 -10.77 17.09
N GLY A 29 4.53 -11.80 16.46
CA GLY A 29 3.10 -12.10 16.56
C GLY A 29 2.27 -11.33 15.53
N VAL A 30 2.89 -10.76 14.51
CA VAL A 30 2.20 -10.20 13.34
C VAL A 30 1.63 -11.32 12.47
N GLY A 31 2.29 -12.50 12.44
CA GLY A 31 1.87 -13.67 11.67
C GLY A 31 2.42 -13.69 10.24
N PHE A 32 3.09 -12.61 9.81
CA PHE A 32 3.74 -12.47 8.50
C PHE A 32 4.81 -11.39 8.56
N GLN A 33 5.67 -11.30 7.55
CA GLN A 33 6.54 -10.14 7.36
C GLN A 33 5.71 -8.97 6.84
N PRO A 34 5.52 -7.89 7.63
CA PRO A 34 4.73 -6.76 7.18
C PRO A 34 5.46 -5.98 6.08
N ASP A 35 4.69 -5.51 5.09
CA ASP A 35 5.17 -4.57 4.09
C ASP A 35 4.84 -3.11 4.44
N TYR A 36 3.82 -2.89 5.27
CA TYR A 36 3.47 -1.58 5.79
C TYR A 36 3.15 -1.68 7.27
N VAL A 37 3.83 -0.85 8.07
CA VAL A 37 3.68 -0.75 9.53
C VAL A 37 3.29 0.69 9.86
N TRP A 38 2.14 0.84 10.51
CA TRP A 38 1.68 2.11 11.06
C TRP A 38 1.73 2.02 12.59
N LEU A 39 2.57 2.83 13.21
CA LEU A 39 2.87 2.81 14.64
C LEU A 39 2.33 4.04 15.34
N LYS A 40 1.85 3.87 16.58
CA LYS A 40 1.51 4.98 17.47
C LYS A 40 1.77 4.62 18.92
N GLU A 41 2.39 5.55 19.63
CA GLU A 41 2.49 5.56 21.09
C GLU A 41 1.11 5.91 21.67
N ARG A 42 0.73 5.23 22.80
CA ARG A 42 -0.62 5.27 23.36
C ARG A 42 -0.72 6.06 24.67
N ALA A 43 0.34 6.08 25.49
CA ALA A 43 0.16 6.32 26.91
C ALA A 43 0.70 7.65 27.46
N SER A 44 1.92 8.05 27.16
CA SER A 44 2.57 9.11 27.94
C SER A 44 2.90 10.36 27.15
N ASP A 45 3.33 10.26 25.93
CA ASP A 45 3.78 11.40 25.13
C ASP A 45 2.96 11.61 23.86
N ALA A 46 2.75 12.88 23.52
CA ALA A 46 2.10 13.27 22.27
C ALA A 46 3.10 13.16 21.11
N VAL A 47 3.51 11.93 20.73
CA VAL A 47 4.42 11.69 19.61
C VAL A 47 3.68 11.41 18.31
N ASP A 48 4.29 11.81 17.19
CA ASP A 48 3.72 11.62 15.87
C ASP A 48 3.60 10.14 15.50
N HIS A 49 2.63 9.82 14.68
CA HIS A 49 2.52 8.52 14.05
C HIS A 49 3.76 8.19 13.22
N LYS A 50 4.11 6.92 13.12
CA LYS A 50 5.21 6.47 12.25
C LYS A 50 4.67 5.49 11.21
N ASN A 51 4.79 5.86 9.95
CA ASN A 51 4.39 5.11 8.77
C ASN A 51 5.64 4.66 8.03
N VAL A 52 5.92 3.37 8.05
CA VAL A 52 7.13 2.76 7.47
C VAL A 52 6.71 1.62 6.56
N ASP A 53 7.32 1.52 5.38
CA ASP A 53 7.02 0.42 4.45
C ASP A 53 8.28 -0.18 3.81
N SER A 54 8.13 -1.41 3.32
CA SER A 54 9.22 -2.21 2.76
C SER A 54 9.78 -1.63 1.44
N VAL A 55 8.96 -0.93 0.66
CA VAL A 55 9.37 -0.35 -0.64
C VAL A 55 10.28 0.85 -0.45
N ARG A 56 10.00 1.68 0.56
CA ARG A 56 10.84 2.82 0.92
C ARG A 56 12.04 2.42 1.79
N GLY A 57 11.90 1.31 2.50
CA GLY A 57 12.89 0.78 3.43
C GLY A 57 12.57 1.08 4.91
N ALA A 58 12.98 0.17 5.80
CA ALA A 58 12.63 0.17 7.22
C ALA A 58 12.97 1.47 7.96
N THR A 59 14.07 2.16 7.59
CA THR A 59 14.47 3.41 8.25
C THR A 59 13.82 4.67 7.67
N LYS A 60 12.91 4.53 6.70
CA LYS A 60 12.23 5.65 6.05
C LYS A 60 10.85 5.85 6.65
N LYS A 61 10.70 6.91 7.44
CA LYS A 61 9.44 7.25 8.09
C LYS A 61 8.68 8.36 7.35
N LEU A 62 7.37 8.25 7.37
CA LEU A 62 6.41 9.33 7.16
C LEU A 62 5.53 9.42 8.40
N GLU A 63 4.82 10.52 8.57
CA GLU A 63 3.96 10.79 9.72
C GLU A 63 2.58 11.19 9.22
N SER A 64 1.54 10.40 9.58
CA SER A 64 0.18 10.62 9.05
C SER A 64 -0.47 11.90 9.57
N ASN A 65 0.00 12.41 10.70
CA ASN A 65 -0.52 13.60 11.36
C ASN A 65 0.28 14.87 11.02
N THR A 66 1.25 14.80 10.12
CA THR A 66 2.06 15.95 9.70
C THR A 66 2.13 16.06 8.17
N ASN A 67 2.47 17.23 7.68
CA ASN A 67 2.77 17.45 6.26
C ASN A 67 4.26 17.29 5.93
N GLU A 68 5.09 16.89 6.90
CA GLU A 68 6.54 16.72 6.72
C GLU A 68 6.89 15.70 5.64
N VAL A 69 8.03 15.91 4.99
CA VAL A 69 8.58 14.98 4.01
C VAL A 69 9.18 13.74 4.67
N GLU A 70 9.53 12.73 3.87
CA GLU A 70 10.14 11.50 4.35
C GLU A 70 11.42 11.77 5.14
N GLY A 71 11.43 11.29 6.38
CA GLY A 71 12.61 11.34 7.25
C GLY A 71 13.36 10.01 7.26
N THR A 72 14.67 10.07 7.53
CA THR A 72 15.47 8.88 7.83
C THR A 72 15.62 8.76 9.34
N ALA A 73 15.15 7.65 9.92
CA ALA A 73 15.14 7.39 11.35
C ALA A 73 15.68 5.98 11.63
N THR A 74 16.97 5.87 11.81
CA THR A 74 17.70 4.59 11.97
C THR A 74 17.46 3.88 13.30
N THR A 75 16.74 4.52 14.22
CA THR A 75 16.45 4.00 15.57
C THR A 75 14.94 3.76 15.80
N THR A 76 14.09 3.97 14.80
CA THR A 76 12.65 3.63 14.85
C THR A 76 12.45 2.18 14.42
N VAL A 77 11.86 1.90 13.27
CA VAL A 77 11.85 0.57 12.67
C VAL A 77 13.19 0.35 11.98
N THR A 78 13.86 -0.76 12.28
CA THR A 78 15.21 -1.07 11.79
C THR A 78 15.21 -2.19 10.75
N SER A 79 14.23 -3.10 10.81
CA SER A 79 14.02 -4.18 9.83
C SER A 79 12.57 -4.63 9.81
N PHE A 80 12.17 -5.25 8.70
CA PHE A 80 10.97 -6.06 8.58
C PHE A 80 11.39 -7.53 8.73
N ASP A 81 10.79 -8.23 9.68
CA ASP A 81 11.17 -9.59 10.05
C ASP A 81 10.06 -10.58 9.66
N SER A 82 10.35 -11.87 9.59
CA SER A 82 9.41 -12.89 9.07
C SER A 82 8.08 -13.00 9.84
N ASP A 83 8.02 -12.52 11.08
CA ASP A 83 6.82 -12.52 11.94
C ASP A 83 6.60 -11.13 12.58
N GLY A 84 7.05 -10.06 11.93
CA GLY A 84 6.92 -8.71 12.48
C GLY A 84 8.02 -7.75 12.04
N PHE A 85 8.59 -7.00 13.00
CA PHE A 85 9.60 -5.98 12.72
C PHE A 85 10.49 -5.74 13.94
N SER A 86 11.68 -5.19 13.71
CA SER A 86 12.59 -4.80 14.78
C SER A 86 12.62 -3.28 14.97
N LEU A 87 12.80 -2.87 16.22
CA LEU A 87 12.91 -1.48 16.67
C LEU A 87 14.31 -1.18 17.21
N GLY A 88 14.72 0.07 17.05
CA GLY A 88 15.83 0.65 17.77
C GLY A 88 15.39 1.39 19.04
N SER A 89 16.21 2.31 19.50
CA SER A 89 16.05 3.02 20.78
C SER A 89 15.23 4.33 20.69
N SER A 90 14.49 4.55 19.62
CA SER A 90 13.69 5.79 19.47
C SER A 90 12.55 5.83 20.47
N GLY A 91 12.45 6.87 21.30
CA GLY A 91 11.32 7.09 22.19
C GLY A 91 9.97 7.16 21.49
N ALA A 92 9.93 7.64 20.26
CA ALA A 92 8.69 7.69 19.48
C ALA A 92 8.09 6.32 19.14
N THR A 93 8.86 5.24 19.25
CA THR A 93 8.40 3.87 18.94
C THR A 93 8.79 2.84 19.99
N ASN A 94 9.66 3.18 20.94
CA ASN A 94 10.21 2.20 21.89
C ASN A 94 10.73 2.82 23.20
N GLU A 95 10.10 3.89 23.72
CA GLU A 95 10.44 4.44 25.04
C GLU A 95 10.18 3.39 26.13
N ASN A 96 11.07 3.35 27.11
CA ASN A 96 10.99 2.32 28.16
C ASN A 96 9.71 2.43 28.98
N SER A 97 8.98 1.35 29.06
CA SER A 97 7.70 1.19 29.77
C SER A 97 6.48 1.83 29.12
N ASP A 98 6.63 2.57 28.02
CA ASP A 98 5.50 3.12 27.28
C ASP A 98 4.80 2.07 26.43
N THR A 99 3.53 2.29 26.17
CA THR A 99 2.70 1.33 25.43
C THR A 99 2.43 1.82 24.02
N TYR A 100 2.45 0.89 23.09
CA TYR A 100 2.34 1.15 21.66
C TYR A 100 1.31 0.25 20.99
N VAL A 101 0.84 0.69 19.83
CA VAL A 101 0.09 -0.13 18.88
C VAL A 101 0.78 -0.06 17.52
N SER A 102 0.82 -1.20 16.83
CA SER A 102 1.14 -1.26 15.40
C SER A 102 0.01 -1.90 14.63
N TRP A 103 -0.33 -1.31 13.49
CA TRP A 103 -1.21 -1.87 12.47
C TRP A 103 -0.34 -2.26 11.29
N ASN A 104 -0.48 -3.51 10.84
CA ASN A 104 0.47 -4.16 9.95
C ASN A 104 -0.26 -4.73 8.74
N TRP A 105 0.21 -4.46 7.51
CA TRP A 105 -0.36 -4.96 6.26
C TRP A 105 0.69 -5.66 5.42
N LEU A 106 0.25 -6.75 4.76
CA LEU A 106 1.06 -7.50 3.78
C LEU A 106 0.74 -7.03 2.36
N ALA A 107 1.75 -6.52 1.65
CA ALA A 107 1.70 -6.25 0.21
C ALA A 107 2.38 -7.40 -0.57
N GLY A 108 3.29 -7.11 -1.50
CA GLY A 108 3.89 -8.12 -2.40
C GLY A 108 4.80 -9.16 -1.74
N GLY A 109 5.24 -8.90 -0.50
CA GLY A 109 6.11 -9.81 0.24
C GLY A 109 7.49 -9.99 -0.40
N THR A 110 8.16 -11.13 -0.07
CA THR A 110 9.57 -11.36 -0.40
C THR A 110 9.82 -12.02 -1.76
N ALA A 111 8.80 -12.56 -2.43
CA ALA A 111 8.96 -13.33 -3.66
C ALA A 111 7.87 -12.99 -4.71
N PRO A 112 7.86 -11.76 -5.24
CA PRO A 112 6.89 -11.37 -6.26
C PRO A 112 7.10 -12.19 -7.54
N ALA A 113 6.00 -12.45 -8.26
CA ALA A 113 6.02 -13.04 -9.61
C ALA A 113 5.41 -12.04 -10.60
N VAL A 114 6.23 -11.56 -11.54
CA VAL A 114 5.84 -10.53 -12.51
C VAL A 114 6.13 -11.02 -13.93
N THR A 115 5.20 -10.75 -14.85
CA THR A 115 5.41 -11.01 -16.28
C THR A 115 5.39 -9.68 -17.03
N TYR A 116 6.41 -9.46 -17.85
CA TYR A 116 6.52 -8.37 -18.80
C TYR A 116 6.37 -8.88 -20.22
N VAL A 117 5.43 -8.32 -20.98
CA VAL A 117 5.33 -8.56 -22.43
C VAL A 117 6.43 -7.75 -23.12
N VAL A 118 7.32 -8.46 -23.84
CA VAL A 118 8.45 -7.83 -24.53
C VAL A 118 8.11 -7.61 -25.99
N LYS A 119 8.36 -6.41 -26.50
CA LYS A 119 8.33 -6.09 -27.91
C LYS A 119 9.62 -5.43 -28.36
N VAL A 120 10.01 -5.63 -29.60
CA VAL A 120 11.09 -4.88 -30.24
C VAL A 120 10.50 -3.75 -31.06
N VAL A 121 10.93 -2.53 -30.77
CA VAL A 121 10.46 -1.32 -31.44
C VAL A 121 11.62 -0.56 -32.07
N SER A 122 11.34 0.24 -33.10
CA SER A 122 12.32 1.14 -33.73
C SER A 122 12.34 2.46 -32.96
N ASP A 123 13.42 2.68 -32.21
CA ASP A 123 13.67 3.88 -31.40
C ASP A 123 15.17 4.16 -31.41
N SER A 124 15.65 4.96 -32.40
CA SER A 124 17.08 5.15 -32.64
C SER A 124 17.86 3.82 -32.77
N GLY A 125 17.29 2.90 -33.55
CA GLY A 125 17.66 1.49 -33.66
C GLY A 125 16.62 0.58 -32.97
N ASN A 126 16.85 -0.73 -33.02
CA ASN A 126 15.96 -1.68 -32.37
C ASN A 126 16.14 -1.62 -30.84
N LYS A 127 15.03 -1.50 -30.10
CA LYS A 127 15.02 -1.46 -28.62
C LYS A 127 13.94 -2.40 -28.06
N TYR A 128 14.19 -2.96 -26.88
CA TYR A 128 13.16 -3.63 -26.12
C TYR A 128 12.23 -2.63 -25.44
N ARG A 129 10.93 -2.92 -25.51
CA ARG A 129 9.85 -2.21 -24.83
C ARG A 129 9.05 -3.23 -24.01
N PHE A 130 8.63 -2.84 -22.79
CA PHE A 130 7.85 -3.67 -21.89
C PHE A 130 6.41 -3.15 -21.80
N ASP A 131 5.43 -4.08 -21.86
CA ASP A 131 4.00 -3.84 -21.66
C ASP A 131 3.44 -2.64 -22.48
N ASP A 132 3.96 -2.43 -23.67
CA ASP A 132 3.64 -1.29 -24.54
C ASP A 132 3.92 0.10 -23.92
N PHE A 133 4.76 0.18 -22.88
CA PHE A 133 5.13 1.44 -22.25
C PHE A 133 5.73 2.44 -23.27
N GLY A 134 5.44 3.74 -23.08
CA GLY A 134 5.83 4.76 -24.05
C GLY A 134 7.34 4.89 -24.29
N THR A 135 8.19 4.47 -23.34
CA THR A 135 9.65 4.54 -23.41
C THR A 135 10.23 3.14 -23.58
N SER A 136 11.22 3.00 -24.46
CA SER A 136 11.98 1.76 -24.67
C SER A 136 13.29 1.76 -23.89
N ALA A 137 13.93 0.59 -23.74
CA ALA A 137 15.21 0.40 -23.06
C ALA A 137 15.28 1.02 -21.65
N VAL A 138 14.19 0.96 -20.91
CA VAL A 138 14.04 1.53 -19.57
C VAL A 138 14.91 0.82 -18.53
N THR A 139 15.20 1.48 -17.42
CA THR A 139 15.78 0.79 -16.25
C THR A 139 14.70 0.00 -15.53
N LEU A 140 14.97 -1.28 -15.27
CA LEU A 140 14.13 -2.17 -14.50
C LEU A 140 14.54 -2.17 -13.03
N GLU A 141 13.56 -2.25 -12.14
CA GLU A 141 13.74 -2.59 -10.73
C GLU A 141 13.20 -4.00 -10.51
N LEU A 142 14.08 -4.91 -10.11
CA LEU A 142 13.80 -6.33 -9.89
C LEU A 142 14.17 -6.67 -8.45
N GLN A 143 13.18 -7.06 -7.65
CA GLN A 143 13.38 -7.42 -6.24
C GLN A 143 14.13 -8.75 -6.11
N GLU A 144 15.07 -8.86 -5.17
CA GLU A 144 15.69 -10.13 -4.77
C GLU A 144 14.61 -11.14 -4.34
N GLY A 145 14.81 -12.42 -4.70
CA GLY A 145 13.83 -13.49 -4.47
C GLY A 145 12.66 -13.49 -5.45
N GLY A 146 12.41 -12.40 -6.18
CA GLY A 146 11.34 -12.30 -7.17
C GLY A 146 11.62 -13.09 -8.44
N THR A 147 10.56 -13.57 -9.09
CA THR A 147 10.62 -14.26 -10.37
C THR A 147 9.99 -13.41 -11.46
N TYR A 148 10.77 -13.10 -12.49
CA TYR A 148 10.39 -12.22 -13.57
C TYR A 148 10.41 -12.96 -14.90
N THR A 149 9.25 -13.00 -15.56
CA THR A 149 9.07 -13.60 -16.88
C THR A 149 9.07 -12.51 -17.95
N PHE A 150 10.00 -12.57 -18.88
CA PHE A 150 10.04 -11.72 -20.06
C PHE A 150 9.46 -12.51 -21.22
N ASP A 151 8.17 -12.30 -21.48
CA ASP A 151 7.43 -12.96 -22.55
C ASP A 151 7.86 -12.38 -23.90
N GLN A 152 8.53 -13.19 -24.70
CA GLN A 152 9.05 -12.86 -26.03
C GLN A 152 8.21 -13.49 -27.17
N SER A 153 6.93 -13.80 -26.90
CA SER A 153 6.04 -14.43 -27.88
C SER A 153 5.67 -13.50 -29.06
N ASP A 154 5.72 -12.19 -28.86
CA ASP A 154 5.44 -11.21 -29.94
C ASP A 154 6.42 -11.35 -31.08
N SER A 155 5.92 -11.35 -32.33
CA SER A 155 6.70 -11.59 -33.55
C SER A 155 7.85 -10.59 -33.76
N SER A 156 7.77 -9.39 -33.19
CA SER A 156 8.85 -8.40 -33.22
C SER A 156 10.14 -8.90 -32.54
N ASN A 157 10.05 -9.88 -31.64
CA ASN A 157 11.21 -10.48 -30.99
C ASN A 157 11.96 -11.50 -31.88
N ALA A 158 11.50 -11.81 -33.08
CA ALA A 158 12.18 -12.73 -33.99
C ALA A 158 13.65 -12.32 -34.19
N THR A 159 14.59 -13.26 -33.97
CA THR A 159 16.05 -13.04 -33.98
C THR A 159 16.60 -12.13 -32.86
N HIS A 160 15.78 -11.76 -31.86
CA HIS A 160 16.19 -10.89 -30.77
C HIS A 160 16.04 -11.57 -29.39
N PRO A 161 16.86 -12.60 -29.05
CA PRO A 161 16.80 -13.24 -27.74
C PRO A 161 17.23 -12.28 -26.62
N LEU A 162 16.37 -12.02 -25.63
CA LEU A 162 16.70 -11.26 -24.43
C LEU A 162 17.55 -12.11 -23.49
N ARG A 163 18.67 -11.57 -23.03
CA ARG A 163 19.57 -12.18 -22.04
C ARG A 163 20.04 -11.13 -21.05
N PHE A 164 20.53 -11.59 -19.89
CA PHE A 164 21.11 -10.73 -18.86
C PHE A 164 22.63 -10.78 -18.90
N TYR A 165 23.26 -9.65 -18.64
CA TYR A 165 24.72 -9.48 -18.65
C TYR A 165 25.16 -8.69 -17.42
N THR A 166 26.43 -8.82 -17.01
CA THR A 166 27.03 -8.09 -15.91
C THR A 166 27.63 -6.73 -16.34
N ALA A 167 27.58 -6.42 -17.64
CA ALA A 167 27.98 -5.11 -18.18
C ALA A 167 27.08 -4.69 -19.37
N ALA A 168 26.88 -3.37 -19.54
CA ALA A 168 25.97 -2.79 -20.54
C ALA A 168 26.32 -3.17 -21.99
N ASP A 169 27.60 -3.35 -22.28
CA ASP A 169 28.12 -3.69 -23.60
C ASP A 169 28.36 -5.19 -23.81
N LYS A 170 27.90 -6.03 -22.87
CA LYS A 170 28.08 -7.48 -22.83
C LYS A 170 29.53 -7.95 -22.55
N THR A 171 30.49 -7.06 -22.31
CA THR A 171 31.89 -7.44 -22.03
C THR A 171 32.04 -8.16 -20.69
N GLY A 172 31.11 -7.93 -19.73
CA GLY A 172 31.08 -8.62 -18.44
C GLY A 172 30.63 -10.09 -18.49
N GLY A 173 30.20 -10.59 -19.66
CA GLY A 173 29.69 -11.95 -19.83
C GLY A 173 28.18 -12.08 -19.50
N GLU A 174 27.60 -13.18 -19.98
CA GLU A 174 26.17 -13.49 -19.73
C GLU A 174 25.96 -13.95 -18.28
N TYR A 175 24.97 -13.39 -17.63
CA TYR A 175 24.53 -13.78 -16.29
C TYR A 175 23.47 -14.87 -16.40
N THR A 176 23.77 -16.05 -15.86
CA THR A 176 22.92 -17.25 -15.98
C THR A 176 22.34 -17.74 -14.66
N THR A 177 22.75 -17.16 -13.52
CA THR A 177 22.26 -17.59 -12.19
C THR A 177 20.76 -17.28 -12.06
N GLY A 178 19.96 -18.34 -11.84
CA GLY A 178 18.49 -18.21 -11.75
C GLY A 178 17.80 -17.89 -13.09
N VAL A 179 18.53 -17.90 -14.22
CA VAL A 179 17.97 -17.59 -15.54
C VAL A 179 17.66 -18.86 -16.32
N THR A 180 16.46 -18.92 -16.89
CA THR A 180 16.04 -19.98 -17.83
C THR A 180 15.43 -19.34 -19.07
N THR A 181 15.55 -20.05 -20.21
CA THR A 181 14.99 -19.60 -21.48
C THR A 181 14.20 -20.71 -22.14
N THR A 182 13.08 -20.39 -22.74
CA THR A 182 12.18 -21.33 -23.39
C THR A 182 11.75 -20.82 -24.76
N GLY A 183 11.61 -21.68 -25.73
CA GLY A 183 11.10 -21.35 -27.06
C GLY A 183 12.06 -20.55 -27.93
N THR A 184 11.56 -20.12 -29.08
CA THR A 184 12.28 -19.29 -30.06
C THR A 184 11.65 -17.88 -30.01
N PRO A 185 12.41 -16.82 -29.71
CA PRO A 185 11.88 -15.45 -29.69
C PRO A 185 11.08 -15.11 -30.96
N GLY A 186 9.92 -14.51 -30.76
CA GLY A 186 8.95 -14.23 -31.81
C GLY A 186 7.93 -15.36 -32.08
N SER A 187 7.99 -16.44 -31.29
CA SER A 187 7.05 -17.56 -31.38
C SER A 187 6.31 -17.76 -30.05
N SER A 188 5.10 -18.30 -30.12
CA SER A 188 4.27 -18.54 -28.93
C SER A 188 5.00 -19.33 -27.86
N GLY A 189 4.95 -18.87 -26.61
CA GLY A 189 5.59 -19.47 -25.44
C GLY A 189 7.11 -19.19 -25.32
N ALA A 190 7.67 -18.34 -26.19
CA ALA A 190 9.05 -17.90 -26.04
C ALA A 190 9.20 -16.96 -24.84
N GLN A 191 10.14 -17.25 -23.94
CA GLN A 191 10.37 -16.43 -22.75
C GLN A 191 11.79 -16.56 -22.22
N THR A 192 12.20 -15.50 -21.50
CA THR A 192 13.36 -15.51 -20.60
C THR A 192 12.85 -15.27 -19.20
N VAL A 193 13.15 -16.17 -18.26
CA VAL A 193 12.74 -16.05 -16.85
C VAL A 193 13.98 -15.89 -15.99
N ILE A 194 13.94 -14.98 -15.04
CA ILE A 194 14.96 -14.83 -14.01
C ILE A 194 14.31 -14.87 -12.62
N THR A 195 14.81 -15.76 -11.74
CA THR A 195 14.61 -15.64 -10.30
C THR A 195 15.84 -14.94 -9.73
N VAL A 196 15.64 -13.73 -9.22
CA VAL A 196 16.74 -12.85 -8.79
C VAL A 196 17.38 -13.43 -7.54
N ALA A 197 18.65 -13.85 -7.65
CA ALA A 197 19.40 -14.41 -6.53
C ALA A 197 19.70 -13.33 -5.47
N ALA A 198 19.87 -13.76 -4.21
CA ALA A 198 20.34 -12.89 -3.15
C ALA A 198 21.70 -12.29 -3.53
N SER A 199 21.86 -11.00 -3.31
CA SER A 199 23.06 -10.22 -3.66
C SER A 199 23.43 -10.28 -5.15
N ALA A 200 22.45 -10.47 -6.05
CA ALA A 200 22.69 -10.37 -7.48
C ALA A 200 23.26 -8.99 -7.83
N PRO A 201 24.28 -8.91 -8.71
CA PRO A 201 24.84 -7.60 -9.09
C PRO A 201 23.84 -6.84 -9.97
N THR A 202 24.03 -5.54 -10.14
CA THR A 202 23.33 -4.81 -11.20
C THR A 202 23.51 -5.52 -12.53
N LEU A 203 22.40 -5.80 -13.22
CA LEU A 203 22.38 -6.51 -14.49
C LEU A 203 22.01 -5.57 -15.63
N TYR A 204 22.24 -6.04 -16.85
CA TYR A 204 21.87 -5.36 -18.09
C TYR A 204 21.15 -6.38 -18.99
N TYR A 205 19.88 -6.10 -19.32
CA TYR A 205 19.18 -6.92 -20.29
C TYR A 205 19.52 -6.47 -21.71
N GLN A 206 19.94 -7.39 -22.56
CA GLN A 206 20.41 -7.11 -23.93
C GLN A 206 19.98 -8.21 -24.87
N CYS A 207 19.96 -7.91 -26.17
CA CYS A 207 19.85 -8.94 -27.19
C CYS A 207 21.18 -9.68 -27.32
N SER A 208 21.16 -11.04 -27.30
CA SER A 208 22.39 -11.81 -27.49
C SER A 208 22.99 -11.60 -28.88
N SER A 209 22.15 -11.41 -29.93
CA SER A 209 22.56 -11.26 -31.31
C SER A 209 22.94 -9.82 -31.71
N HIS A 210 22.34 -8.82 -31.08
CA HIS A 210 22.52 -7.40 -31.45
C HIS A 210 22.91 -6.56 -30.23
N SER A 211 23.64 -5.46 -30.46
CA SER A 211 24.03 -4.52 -29.42
C SER A 211 23.02 -3.39 -29.25
N GLY A 212 23.02 -2.73 -28.09
CA GLY A 212 22.32 -1.48 -27.83
C GLY A 212 20.79 -1.57 -27.78
N MET A 213 20.21 -2.78 -27.60
CA MET A 213 18.75 -2.95 -27.60
C MET A 213 18.11 -2.82 -26.21
N GLY A 214 18.87 -3.02 -25.14
CA GLY A 214 18.35 -3.08 -23.77
C GLY A 214 18.80 -1.94 -22.89
N GLY A 215 18.56 -2.11 -21.60
CA GLY A 215 18.87 -1.17 -20.51
C GLY A 215 19.41 -1.88 -19.28
N GLN A 216 19.47 -1.14 -18.18
CA GLN A 216 19.89 -1.63 -16.87
C GLN A 216 18.74 -2.37 -16.17
N ALA A 217 19.06 -3.36 -15.37
CA ALA A 217 18.17 -4.00 -14.41
C ALA A 217 18.82 -3.95 -13.02
N ASN A 218 18.27 -3.12 -12.15
CA ASN A 218 18.65 -3.08 -10.75
C ASN A 218 18.09 -4.30 -10.04
N THR A 219 18.95 -5.01 -9.31
CA THR A 219 18.65 -6.18 -8.52
C THR A 219 18.99 -5.85 -7.07
N ASN A 220 18.19 -4.99 -6.48
CA ASN A 220 18.45 -4.53 -5.11
C ASN A 220 17.61 -5.32 -4.10
N SER A 221 17.95 -5.21 -2.81
CA SER A 221 17.22 -5.84 -1.72
C SER A 221 15.94 -5.08 -1.32
N THR A 222 15.62 -3.97 -1.97
CA THR A 222 14.38 -3.24 -1.71
C THR A 222 13.18 -3.97 -2.31
N PHE A 223 12.04 -3.89 -1.66
CA PHE A 223 10.81 -4.53 -2.13
C PHE A 223 10.17 -3.72 -3.26
N GLY A 224 9.48 -4.43 -4.14
CA GLY A 224 8.78 -3.85 -5.27
C GLY A 224 9.43 -4.13 -6.63
N SER A 225 8.63 -4.01 -7.66
CA SER A 225 8.99 -4.31 -9.05
C SER A 225 8.54 -3.19 -9.97
N SER A 226 9.27 -2.95 -11.06
CA SER A 226 8.84 -2.03 -12.09
C SER A 226 7.43 -2.35 -12.58
N ASN A 227 6.62 -1.32 -12.75
CA ASN A 227 5.28 -1.39 -13.33
C ASN A 227 5.17 -0.38 -14.45
N PHE A 228 4.67 -0.83 -15.59
CA PHE A 228 4.60 -0.07 -16.83
C PHE A 228 3.15 0.29 -17.24
N ALA A 229 2.17 -0.07 -16.43
CA ALA A 229 0.81 0.43 -16.61
C ALA A 229 0.80 1.94 -16.31
N GLY A 230 0.27 2.73 -17.22
CA GLY A 230 0.26 4.18 -17.08
C GLY A 230 1.26 4.92 -17.96
N SER A 231 1.27 6.25 -17.87
CA SER A 231 2.15 7.12 -18.65
C SER A 231 3.55 7.26 -18.03
N TYR A 232 3.72 6.87 -16.76
CA TYR A 232 4.98 6.87 -16.04
C TYR A 232 5.23 5.53 -15.36
N GLN A 233 6.47 5.10 -15.39
CA GLN A 233 6.93 3.92 -14.66
C GLN A 233 6.77 4.15 -13.16
N SER A 234 6.20 3.17 -12.46
CA SER A 234 6.14 3.11 -11.01
C SER A 234 6.89 1.88 -10.47
N LEU A 235 7.18 1.89 -9.18
CA LEU A 235 7.68 0.74 -8.44
C LEU A 235 6.54 0.24 -7.55
N VAL A 236 6.18 -1.03 -7.66
CA VAL A 236 4.98 -1.57 -7.03
C VAL A 236 5.30 -2.84 -6.23
N SER A 237 4.88 -2.85 -4.96
CA SER A 237 4.74 -4.06 -4.15
C SER A 237 3.25 -4.31 -3.96
N VAL A 238 2.73 -5.44 -4.47
CA VAL A 238 1.27 -5.68 -4.56
C VAL A 238 0.86 -7.06 -4.10
N ASN A 239 -0.21 -7.12 -3.30
CA ASN A 239 -0.94 -8.32 -2.97
C ASN A 239 -2.36 -8.23 -3.54
N THR A 240 -2.59 -8.82 -4.70
CA THR A 240 -3.91 -8.80 -5.34
C THR A 240 -4.97 -9.60 -4.58
N THR A 241 -4.56 -10.57 -3.77
CA THR A 241 -5.45 -11.35 -2.88
C THR A 241 -5.96 -10.48 -1.74
N ALA A 242 -5.05 -9.79 -1.03
CA ALA A 242 -5.41 -8.87 0.05
C ALA A 242 -6.01 -7.54 -0.48
N GLY A 243 -5.78 -7.21 -1.76
CA GLY A 243 -6.24 -5.95 -2.34
C GLY A 243 -5.48 -4.74 -1.84
N PHE A 244 -4.17 -4.88 -1.61
CA PHE A 244 -3.31 -3.81 -1.12
C PHE A 244 -2.05 -3.69 -1.97
N SER A 245 -1.66 -2.45 -2.31
CA SER A 245 -0.38 -2.17 -2.94
C SER A 245 0.28 -0.92 -2.38
N ILE A 246 1.61 -0.96 -2.37
CA ILE A 246 2.51 0.17 -2.08
C ILE A 246 3.13 0.56 -3.41
N VAL A 247 2.92 1.80 -3.82
CA VAL A 247 3.35 2.34 -5.12
C VAL A 247 4.25 3.53 -4.89
N THR A 248 5.45 3.53 -5.46
CA THR A 248 6.29 4.74 -5.50
C THR A 248 6.46 5.21 -6.93
N TYR A 249 6.47 6.53 -7.11
CA TYR A 249 6.62 7.16 -8.43
C TYR A 249 7.26 8.54 -8.33
N SER A 250 7.72 9.05 -9.46
CA SER A 250 8.24 10.41 -9.57
C SER A 250 7.18 11.34 -10.14
N GLY A 251 7.05 12.51 -9.54
CA GLY A 251 6.16 13.56 -10.00
C GLY A 251 6.67 14.24 -11.27
N THR A 252 5.76 14.63 -12.11
CA THR A 252 6.03 15.18 -13.46
C THR A 252 5.66 16.67 -13.59
N GLY A 253 4.77 17.15 -12.72
CA GLY A 253 4.16 18.47 -12.82
C GLY A 253 3.13 18.61 -13.94
N SER A 254 2.81 17.53 -14.65
CA SER A 254 1.82 17.48 -15.72
C SER A 254 0.88 16.31 -15.50
N ASN A 255 -0.36 16.40 -15.99
CA ASN A 255 -1.32 15.30 -15.86
C ASN A 255 -0.72 13.98 -16.34
N ALA A 256 -0.85 12.95 -15.53
CA ALA A 256 -0.25 11.65 -15.76
C ALA A 256 -1.09 10.52 -15.18
N THR A 257 -0.74 9.28 -15.53
CA THR A 257 -1.31 8.08 -14.94
C THR A 257 -0.20 7.20 -14.36
N VAL A 258 -0.49 6.57 -13.20
CA VAL A 258 0.45 5.76 -12.43
C VAL A 258 -0.15 4.36 -12.24
N GLY A 259 0.63 3.33 -12.57
CA GLY A 259 0.22 1.94 -12.38
C GLY A 259 0.25 1.53 -10.90
N HIS A 260 -0.77 0.81 -10.43
CA HIS A 260 -0.88 0.37 -9.03
C HIS A 260 -0.84 -1.16 -8.85
N GLY A 261 -0.88 -1.94 -9.91
CA GLY A 261 -0.72 -3.39 -9.89
C GLY A 261 -1.87 -4.22 -9.32
N LEU A 262 -2.94 -3.63 -8.79
CA LEU A 262 -4.02 -4.35 -8.09
C LEU A 262 -4.91 -5.21 -8.98
N GLY A 263 -4.98 -4.92 -10.29
CA GLY A 263 -5.89 -5.60 -11.22
C GLY A 263 -7.38 -5.31 -11.00
N ALA A 264 -7.71 -4.40 -10.09
CA ALA A 264 -9.05 -3.95 -9.75
C ALA A 264 -9.03 -2.46 -9.38
N ILE A 265 -10.16 -1.76 -9.48
CA ILE A 265 -10.24 -0.32 -9.24
C ILE A 265 -9.98 -0.01 -7.76
N PRO A 266 -8.99 0.82 -7.40
CA PRO A 266 -8.77 1.26 -6.03
C PRO A 266 -10.00 1.97 -5.46
N GLU A 267 -10.39 1.57 -4.25
CA GLU A 267 -11.48 2.19 -3.51
C GLU A 267 -10.97 3.28 -2.57
N VAL A 268 -9.73 3.14 -2.08
CA VAL A 268 -9.03 4.14 -1.28
C VAL A 268 -7.58 4.26 -1.73
N MET A 269 -7.08 5.49 -1.77
CA MET A 269 -5.67 5.79 -2.00
C MET A 269 -5.23 6.85 -0.99
N LEU A 270 -4.10 6.59 -0.31
CA LEU A 270 -3.41 7.56 0.55
C LEU A 270 -2.10 7.94 -0.14
N VAL A 271 -1.98 9.18 -0.58
CA VAL A 271 -0.81 9.65 -1.35
C VAL A 271 -0.02 10.68 -0.57
N LYS A 272 1.31 10.53 -0.54
CA LYS A 272 2.22 11.44 0.17
C LYS A 272 3.45 11.78 -0.64
N GLU A 273 3.78 13.07 -0.69
CA GLU A 273 5.09 13.53 -1.18
C GLU A 273 6.18 13.08 -0.21
N ARG A 274 7.24 12.45 -0.75
CA ARG A 274 8.38 11.93 0.00
C ARG A 274 9.54 12.93 0.05
N THR A 275 9.78 13.61 -1.07
CA THR A 275 10.89 14.56 -1.24
C THR A 275 10.34 15.90 -1.72
N GLY A 276 11.13 16.97 -1.62
CA GLY A 276 10.71 18.30 -2.06
C GLY A 276 10.30 19.19 -0.90
N SER A 277 9.06 19.64 -0.85
CA SER A 277 8.54 20.51 0.22
C SER A 277 7.47 19.76 1.03
N ALA A 278 7.28 20.18 2.28
CA ALA A 278 6.16 19.71 3.09
C ALA A 278 4.83 19.91 2.35
N ASN A 279 4.06 18.83 2.23
CA ASN A 279 2.74 18.79 1.59
C ASN A 279 1.82 17.83 2.35
N ASP A 280 0.53 18.08 2.26
CA ASP A 280 -0.47 17.25 2.91
C ASP A 280 -0.55 15.84 2.29
N TRP A 281 -1.15 14.92 3.04
CA TRP A 281 -1.55 13.61 2.55
C TRP A 281 -2.87 13.71 1.80
N ALA A 282 -2.85 13.51 0.50
CA ALA A 282 -4.08 13.44 -0.28
C ALA A 282 -4.75 12.08 -0.13
N VAL A 283 -6.07 12.09 0.13
CA VAL A 283 -6.89 10.88 0.25
C VAL A 283 -7.95 10.87 -0.83
N TYR A 284 -7.94 9.83 -1.67
CA TYR A 284 -9.06 9.42 -2.49
C TYR A 284 -9.88 8.38 -1.73
N HIS A 285 -11.19 8.54 -1.68
CA HIS A 285 -12.10 7.52 -1.17
C HIS A 285 -13.34 7.46 -2.07
N HIS A 286 -13.64 6.29 -2.66
CA HIS A 286 -14.69 6.11 -3.66
C HIS A 286 -16.11 6.44 -3.18
N LYS A 287 -16.30 6.64 -1.88
CA LYS A 287 -17.59 7.05 -1.26
C LYS A 287 -17.54 8.45 -0.66
N ASN A 288 -16.50 9.22 -0.97
CA ASN A 288 -16.37 10.58 -0.43
C ASN A 288 -17.53 11.47 -0.87
N THR A 289 -17.79 11.51 -2.18
CA THR A 289 -18.92 12.24 -2.79
C THR A 289 -19.54 11.39 -3.92
N SER A 290 -20.44 11.97 -4.68
CA SER A 290 -21.01 11.35 -5.89
C SER A 290 -20.06 11.37 -7.09
N ALA A 291 -19.02 12.20 -7.06
CA ALA A 291 -17.94 12.31 -8.05
C ALA A 291 -16.58 12.35 -7.33
N PRO A 292 -16.14 11.21 -6.72
CA PRO A 292 -14.97 11.20 -5.83
C PRO A 292 -13.65 11.52 -6.54
N GLU A 293 -13.60 11.41 -7.85
CA GLU A 293 -12.46 11.78 -8.69
C GLU A 293 -12.24 13.28 -8.82
N THR A 294 -13.25 14.10 -8.51
CA THR A 294 -13.13 15.56 -8.50
C THR A 294 -12.72 16.08 -7.12
N ASP A 295 -12.81 15.22 -6.10
CA ASP A 295 -12.73 15.60 -4.70
C ASP A 295 -11.62 14.86 -3.96
N TYR A 296 -11.14 15.44 -2.86
CA TYR A 296 -10.17 14.79 -1.99
C TYR A 296 -10.39 15.14 -0.51
N LEU A 297 -9.89 14.28 0.35
CA LEU A 297 -9.73 14.53 1.79
C LEU A 297 -8.23 14.66 2.10
N ILE A 298 -7.92 15.20 3.27
CA ILE A 298 -6.55 15.36 3.78
C ILE A 298 -6.40 14.52 5.05
N LEU A 299 -5.43 13.58 5.07
CA LEU A 299 -5.27 12.67 6.20
C LEU A 299 -4.69 13.36 7.43
N ASN A 300 -3.76 14.28 7.25
CA ASN A 300 -3.11 15.03 8.36
C ASN A 300 -3.93 16.20 8.89
N GLU A 301 -5.13 16.42 8.36
CA GLU A 301 -5.99 17.54 8.74
C GLU A 301 -7.39 17.06 9.14
N ASN A 302 -8.13 17.93 9.82
CA ASN A 302 -9.53 17.68 10.19
C ASN A 302 -10.53 18.26 9.19
N ASN A 303 -10.10 18.83 8.09
CA ASN A 303 -10.93 19.53 7.11
C ASN A 303 -12.00 18.62 6.49
N ALA A 304 -13.09 19.23 6.07
CA ALA A 304 -14.07 18.60 5.19
C ALA A 304 -13.47 18.33 3.82
N THR A 305 -14.19 17.54 3.00
CA THR A 305 -13.89 17.32 1.58
C THR A 305 -13.64 18.63 0.85
N ALA A 306 -12.58 18.64 0.06
CA ALA A 306 -12.26 19.73 -0.86
C ALA A 306 -12.40 19.27 -2.31
N ASP A 307 -12.85 20.15 -3.17
CA ASP A 307 -12.87 19.99 -4.63
C ASP A 307 -11.55 20.48 -5.22
N GLY A 308 -11.01 19.75 -6.20
CA GLY A 308 -9.77 20.17 -6.84
C GLY A 308 -9.29 19.26 -7.97
N ASN A 309 -9.44 19.74 -9.20
CA ASN A 309 -9.02 19.04 -10.42
C ASN A 309 -7.51 18.77 -10.53
N THR A 310 -6.70 19.45 -9.73
CA THR A 310 -5.24 19.30 -9.76
C THR A 310 -4.74 18.08 -8.99
N THR A 311 -5.59 17.43 -8.19
CA THR A 311 -5.21 16.25 -7.38
C THR A 311 -5.32 14.97 -8.21
N TRP A 312 -6.52 14.61 -8.69
CA TRP A 312 -6.81 13.38 -9.43
C TRP A 312 -7.11 13.62 -10.92
N ASN A 313 -6.93 14.86 -11.43
CA ASN A 313 -7.23 15.25 -12.80
C ASN A 313 -8.69 14.96 -13.20
N ASP A 314 -9.65 15.10 -12.28
CA ASP A 314 -11.07 14.76 -12.45
C ASP A 314 -11.29 13.43 -13.18
N THR A 315 -10.43 12.45 -12.90
CA THR A 315 -10.43 11.20 -13.63
C THR A 315 -10.42 10.03 -12.64
N ALA A 316 -11.49 9.24 -12.66
CA ALA A 316 -11.63 8.06 -11.81
C ALA A 316 -10.50 7.03 -12.06
N PRO A 317 -10.01 6.35 -11.01
CA PRO A 317 -9.06 5.28 -11.19
C PRO A 317 -9.67 4.12 -11.98
N THR A 318 -8.82 3.39 -12.68
CA THR A 318 -9.17 2.18 -13.42
C THR A 318 -8.66 0.93 -12.70
N SER A 319 -8.81 -0.25 -13.29
CA SER A 319 -8.24 -1.49 -12.74
C SER A 319 -6.71 -1.56 -12.87
N THR A 320 -6.08 -0.66 -13.60
CA THR A 320 -4.64 -0.68 -13.87
C THR A 320 -3.91 0.56 -13.40
N VAL A 321 -4.55 1.73 -13.44
CA VAL A 321 -3.92 3.03 -13.14
C VAL A 321 -4.83 3.93 -12.31
N PHE A 322 -4.23 4.85 -11.59
CA PHE A 322 -4.87 6.06 -11.09
C PHE A 322 -4.29 7.30 -11.79
N SER A 323 -5.09 8.36 -11.86
CA SER A 323 -4.70 9.63 -12.48
C SER A 323 -4.17 10.59 -11.42
N ILE A 324 -3.19 11.40 -11.79
CA ILE A 324 -2.64 12.51 -11.02
C ILE A 324 -2.69 13.78 -11.85
N GLY A 325 -3.15 14.86 -11.23
CA GLY A 325 -3.22 16.17 -11.87
C GLY A 325 -1.88 16.93 -11.78
N THR A 326 -1.94 18.25 -11.82
CA THR A 326 -0.76 19.14 -11.77
C THR A 326 -0.41 19.60 -10.34
N GLY A 327 -1.21 19.21 -9.35
CA GLY A 327 -1.07 19.65 -7.96
C GLY A 327 0.18 19.09 -7.27
N SER A 328 0.85 19.90 -6.48
CA SER A 328 2.05 19.49 -5.75
C SER A 328 1.81 18.39 -4.73
N THR A 329 0.59 18.25 -4.23
CA THR A 329 0.23 17.21 -3.26
C THR A 329 0.39 15.80 -3.82
N THR A 330 0.18 15.62 -5.13
CA THR A 330 0.28 14.32 -5.81
C THR A 330 1.30 14.27 -6.93
N ASN A 331 1.78 15.42 -7.47
CA ASN A 331 2.53 15.39 -8.73
C ASN A 331 3.50 16.57 -8.95
N ARG A 332 4.18 17.08 -7.92
CA ARG A 332 5.24 18.10 -8.10
C ARG A 332 6.37 17.57 -8.97
N SER A 333 6.77 18.31 -9.99
CA SER A 333 7.93 17.96 -10.82
C SER A 333 9.20 17.83 -9.99
N GLY A 334 9.94 16.73 -10.17
CA GLY A 334 11.20 16.44 -9.49
C GLY A 334 11.06 15.90 -8.06
N SER A 335 9.84 15.76 -7.54
CA SER A 335 9.58 15.10 -6.25
C SER A 335 9.24 13.64 -6.43
N THR A 336 9.41 12.84 -5.38
CA THR A 336 8.97 11.44 -5.33
C THR A 336 7.80 11.27 -4.38
N TYR A 337 6.97 10.27 -4.64
CA TYR A 337 5.71 10.01 -3.93
C TYR A 337 5.61 8.56 -3.51
N VAL A 338 4.79 8.30 -2.50
CA VAL A 338 4.24 6.99 -2.18
C VAL A 338 2.72 7.05 -2.21
N ALA A 339 2.10 6.02 -2.76
CA ALA A 339 0.65 5.80 -2.70
C ALA A 339 0.38 4.42 -2.09
N TYR A 340 -0.46 4.39 -1.06
CA TYR A 340 -1.03 3.17 -0.50
C TYR A 340 -2.41 2.99 -1.10
N CYS A 341 -2.59 1.97 -1.94
CA CYS A 341 -3.82 1.75 -2.70
C CYS A 341 -4.54 0.51 -2.19
N PHE A 342 -5.84 0.62 -1.97
CA PHE A 342 -6.67 -0.44 -1.38
C PHE A 342 -7.88 -0.75 -2.24
N VAL A 343 -8.19 -2.05 -2.37
CA VAL A 343 -9.41 -2.61 -2.99
C VAL A 343 -10.12 -3.48 -1.97
N GLY A 344 -11.41 -3.27 -1.76
CA GLY A 344 -12.21 -4.09 -0.85
C GLY A 344 -12.24 -5.55 -1.26
N LYS A 345 -12.06 -6.45 -0.29
CA LYS A 345 -12.11 -7.91 -0.44
C LYS A 345 -13.17 -8.50 0.46
N GLN A 346 -14.10 -9.21 -0.13
CA GLN A 346 -15.24 -9.80 0.60
C GLN A 346 -14.74 -10.67 1.77
N GLY A 347 -15.25 -10.38 2.98
CA GLY A 347 -14.89 -11.09 4.20
C GLY A 347 -13.56 -10.66 4.84
N TYR A 348 -12.84 -9.71 4.24
CA TYR A 348 -11.53 -9.25 4.74
C TYR A 348 -11.45 -7.73 4.89
N SER A 349 -11.78 -6.97 3.85
CA SER A 349 -11.69 -5.50 3.90
C SER A 349 -12.88 -4.85 3.20
N LYS A 350 -13.30 -3.70 3.71
CA LYS A 350 -14.35 -2.90 3.10
C LYS A 350 -14.12 -1.42 3.31
N PHE A 351 -14.30 -0.68 2.24
CA PHE A 351 -14.22 0.77 2.20
C PHE A 351 -15.59 1.30 1.79
N GLY A 352 -16.23 2.07 2.63
CA GLY A 352 -17.64 2.43 2.41
C GLY A 352 -18.01 3.79 2.97
N GLY A 353 -19.28 4.11 2.86
CA GLY A 353 -19.86 5.30 3.47
C GLY A 353 -21.16 4.98 4.19
N TYR A 354 -21.55 5.84 5.12
CA TYR A 354 -22.84 5.80 5.81
C TYR A 354 -23.29 7.21 6.17
N THR A 355 -24.58 7.33 6.52
CA THR A 355 -25.15 8.59 7.02
C THR A 355 -25.47 8.46 8.50
N GLY A 356 -25.05 9.43 9.30
CA GLY A 356 -25.36 9.49 10.71
C GLY A 356 -26.85 9.71 10.96
N ASN A 357 -27.39 9.09 12.02
CA ASN A 357 -28.80 9.21 12.38
C ASN A 357 -29.04 10.12 13.59
N GLY A 358 -28.00 10.65 14.23
CA GLY A 358 -28.08 11.53 15.39
C GLY A 358 -28.63 10.86 16.66
N ASN A 359 -28.58 9.52 16.74
CA ASN A 359 -29.08 8.75 17.87
C ASN A 359 -27.95 7.93 18.50
N ALA A 360 -27.92 7.80 19.83
CA ALA A 360 -26.95 6.95 20.52
C ALA A 360 -27.12 5.47 20.16
N ASP A 361 -28.27 5.04 19.64
CA ASP A 361 -28.47 3.80 18.92
C ASP A 361 -28.23 4.05 17.42
N GLY A 362 -26.96 4.22 17.04
CA GLY A 362 -26.51 4.67 15.74
C GLY A 362 -26.84 3.76 14.58
N ALA A 363 -26.52 4.19 13.38
CA ALA A 363 -26.72 3.41 12.17
C ALA A 363 -25.85 2.13 12.20
N PHE A 364 -26.46 0.98 11.87
CA PHE A 364 -25.69 -0.25 11.65
C PHE A 364 -24.99 -0.18 10.27
N VAL A 365 -23.69 -0.35 10.27
CA VAL A 365 -22.87 -0.35 9.07
C VAL A 365 -22.39 -1.77 8.77
N TYR A 366 -22.96 -2.36 7.74
CA TYR A 366 -22.62 -3.73 7.33
C TYR A 366 -21.29 -3.78 6.60
N THR A 367 -20.33 -4.57 7.11
CA THR A 367 -19.04 -4.81 6.46
C THR A 367 -18.98 -6.18 5.77
N GLY A 368 -19.76 -7.16 6.25
CA GLY A 368 -19.71 -8.56 5.80
C GLY A 368 -18.67 -9.40 6.57
N PHE A 369 -18.11 -8.84 7.64
CA PHE A 369 -17.16 -9.47 8.54
C PHE A 369 -17.18 -8.76 9.90
N LYS A 370 -16.61 -9.39 10.92
CA LYS A 370 -16.34 -8.76 12.20
C LYS A 370 -15.07 -7.90 12.05
N PRO A 371 -15.14 -6.58 12.24
CA PRO A 371 -13.98 -5.73 12.13
C PRO A 371 -12.94 -6.00 13.23
N ALA A 372 -11.64 -5.94 12.88
CA ALA A 372 -10.53 -5.81 13.80
C ALA A 372 -10.12 -4.35 13.96
N TRP A 373 -10.25 -3.57 12.88
CA TRP A 373 -9.81 -2.19 12.78
C TRP A 373 -10.78 -1.39 11.90
N VAL A 374 -11.09 -0.18 12.33
CA VAL A 374 -11.94 0.76 11.58
C VAL A 374 -11.34 2.16 11.69
N MET A 375 -11.24 2.88 10.57
CA MET A 375 -10.96 4.30 10.53
C MET A 375 -12.16 5.02 9.93
N VAL A 376 -12.61 6.10 10.56
CA VAL A 376 -13.82 6.86 10.16
C VAL A 376 -13.50 8.34 10.02
N LYS A 377 -14.13 8.99 9.03
CA LYS A 377 -14.07 10.45 8.81
C LYS A 377 -15.43 10.98 8.37
N VAL A 378 -15.89 12.07 9.01
CA VAL A 378 -16.98 12.89 8.47
C VAL A 378 -16.49 13.65 7.24
N THR A 379 -17.27 13.66 6.14
CA THR A 379 -16.76 14.23 4.88
C THR A 379 -17.18 15.67 4.64
N ASN A 380 -18.30 16.12 5.21
CA ASN A 380 -18.83 17.47 4.98
C ASN A 380 -18.62 18.43 6.16
N ASP A 381 -17.77 18.06 7.11
CA ASP A 381 -17.47 18.90 8.27
C ASP A 381 -16.04 18.68 8.78
N GLY A 382 -15.55 19.61 9.62
CA GLY A 382 -14.28 19.47 10.32
C GLY A 382 -14.39 18.52 11.50
N ASP A 383 -13.67 17.41 11.46
CA ASP A 383 -13.44 16.49 12.58
C ASP A 383 -12.22 15.60 12.29
N ASN A 384 -11.73 14.92 13.32
CA ASN A 384 -10.55 14.07 13.19
C ASN A 384 -10.84 12.79 12.40
N TRP A 385 -9.77 12.12 11.94
CA TRP A 385 -9.79 10.75 11.45
C TRP A 385 -9.66 9.80 12.64
N HIS A 386 -10.73 9.18 13.05
CA HIS A 386 -10.78 8.31 14.23
C HIS A 386 -10.39 6.88 13.88
N ILE A 387 -9.46 6.31 14.68
CA ILE A 387 -9.00 4.92 14.56
C ILE A 387 -9.43 4.15 15.79
N ILE A 388 -10.15 3.06 15.57
CA ILE A 388 -10.64 2.12 16.58
C ILE A 388 -10.15 0.73 16.20
N ASP A 389 -9.68 -0.07 17.17
CA ASP A 389 -9.34 -1.47 16.96
C ASP A 389 -9.66 -2.34 18.18
N ASN A 390 -9.89 -3.62 17.91
CA ASN A 390 -10.32 -4.60 18.90
C ASN A 390 -9.20 -5.14 19.81
N LYS A 391 -7.95 -4.74 19.57
CA LYS A 391 -6.83 -5.13 20.44
C LYS A 391 -6.64 -4.14 21.58
N ARG A 392 -6.80 -2.83 21.28
CA ARG A 392 -6.74 -1.79 22.31
C ARG A 392 -7.98 -1.80 23.21
N ASP A 393 -9.13 -2.11 22.60
CA ASP A 393 -10.40 -2.18 23.31
C ASP A 393 -11.16 -3.46 22.89
N PRO A 394 -10.95 -4.56 23.65
CA PRO A 394 -11.41 -5.89 23.21
C PRO A 394 -12.91 -6.16 23.42
N PHE A 395 -13.63 -5.26 24.09
CA PHE A 395 -15.04 -5.44 24.43
C PHE A 395 -15.89 -4.25 24.03
N ASN A 396 -17.11 -4.50 23.56
CA ASN A 396 -18.12 -3.48 23.37
C ASN A 396 -18.69 -3.01 24.76
N THR A 397 -18.97 -1.75 24.99
CA THR A 397 -18.85 -0.63 24.08
C THR A 397 -17.42 -0.11 24.09
N MET A 398 -16.83 0.08 22.92
CA MET A 398 -15.45 0.55 22.77
C MET A 398 -15.42 2.09 22.89
N ASP A 399 -14.40 2.64 23.57
CA ASP A 399 -14.22 4.06 23.79
C ASP A 399 -12.77 4.56 23.68
N SER A 400 -11.86 3.66 23.30
CA SER A 400 -10.43 3.97 23.12
C SER A 400 -10.11 4.40 21.70
N HIS A 401 -9.76 5.67 21.51
CA HIS A 401 -9.52 6.28 20.20
C HIS A 401 -8.11 6.79 20.03
N LEU A 402 -7.59 6.63 18.82
CA LEU A 402 -6.46 7.37 18.28
C LEU A 402 -6.91 8.11 17.02
N PHE A 403 -6.18 9.15 16.65
CA PHE A 403 -6.55 10.02 15.54
C PHE A 403 -5.42 10.05 14.52
N ALA A 404 -5.68 9.62 13.28
CA ALA A 404 -4.66 9.57 12.24
C ALA A 404 -3.98 10.92 11.96
N ASN A 405 -4.71 12.01 12.21
CA ASN A 405 -4.29 13.39 11.97
C ASN A 405 -3.82 14.12 13.24
N GLN A 406 -3.64 13.44 14.37
CA GLN A 406 -3.20 14.07 15.62
C GLN A 406 -2.11 13.23 16.28
N ASN A 407 -1.22 13.90 16.99
CA ASN A 407 -0.19 13.22 17.78
C ASN A 407 -0.65 12.86 19.20
N TYR A 408 -1.92 13.08 19.55
CA TYR A 408 -2.44 12.82 20.89
C TYR A 408 -2.19 11.39 21.35
N VAL A 409 -2.07 11.24 22.67
CA VAL A 409 -2.15 9.93 23.34
C VAL A 409 -3.54 9.33 23.12
N GLU A 410 -3.69 8.05 23.45
CA GLU A 410 -4.98 7.37 23.37
C GLU A 410 -6.03 8.08 24.25
N VAL A 411 -7.17 8.41 23.65
CA VAL A 411 -8.27 9.08 24.31
C VAL A 411 -9.34 8.04 24.64
N THR A 412 -9.74 7.97 25.91
CA THR A 412 -10.91 7.21 26.36
C THR A 412 -12.03 8.19 26.70
N ASP A 413 -13.11 8.18 25.89
CA ASP A 413 -14.20 9.15 26.04
C ASP A 413 -15.55 8.53 25.61
N ALA A 414 -16.50 8.54 26.52
CA ALA A 414 -17.88 8.07 26.29
C ALA A 414 -18.61 8.79 25.14
N SER A 415 -18.14 9.97 24.72
CA SER A 415 -18.66 10.68 23.55
C SER A 415 -18.37 9.96 22.24
N TYR A 416 -17.46 8.99 22.24
CA TYR A 416 -17.00 8.26 21.07
C TYR A 416 -17.37 6.76 21.10
N TYR A 417 -18.36 6.36 21.87
CA TYR A 417 -18.78 4.97 21.97
C TYR A 417 -19.05 4.31 20.61
N PHE A 418 -18.53 3.11 20.43
CA PHE A 418 -18.53 2.35 19.19
C PHE A 418 -18.66 0.85 19.48
N ASP A 419 -19.46 0.13 18.69
CA ASP A 419 -19.54 -1.34 18.78
C ASP A 419 -19.00 -1.99 17.51
N MET A 420 -18.11 -2.96 17.67
CA MET A 420 -17.74 -3.93 16.62
C MET A 420 -18.62 -5.16 16.75
N LEU A 421 -19.34 -5.50 15.67
CA LEU A 421 -20.33 -6.57 15.62
C LEU A 421 -19.83 -7.71 14.71
N SER A 422 -20.48 -8.86 14.76
CA SER A 422 -20.10 -10.06 13.98
C SER A 422 -20.05 -9.84 12.46
N ASN A 423 -20.75 -8.84 11.93
CA ASN A 423 -20.85 -8.57 10.49
C ASN A 423 -20.79 -7.08 10.13
N GLY A 424 -20.28 -6.25 11.03
CA GLY A 424 -20.19 -4.80 10.84
C GLY A 424 -19.87 -4.05 12.11
N PHE A 425 -20.21 -2.78 12.12
CA PHE A 425 -20.02 -1.91 13.28
C PHE A 425 -21.22 -0.98 13.49
N LYS A 426 -21.27 -0.35 14.65
CA LYS A 426 -22.32 0.57 15.02
C LYS A 426 -21.77 1.69 15.89
N PRO A 427 -21.84 2.97 15.46
CA PRO A 427 -21.61 4.09 16.36
C PRO A 427 -22.64 4.08 17.49
N ARG A 428 -22.19 4.35 18.71
CA ARG A 428 -23.05 4.39 19.92
C ARG A 428 -23.11 5.79 20.52
N SER A 429 -22.95 6.79 19.68
CA SER A 429 -22.85 8.20 20.06
C SER A 429 -23.65 9.07 19.10
N THR A 430 -23.99 10.28 19.53
CA THR A 430 -24.56 11.35 18.70
C THR A 430 -23.51 12.34 18.21
N ASN A 431 -22.23 12.07 18.54
CA ASN A 431 -21.11 12.97 18.27
C ASN A 431 -20.89 13.18 16.77
N ASN A 432 -20.39 14.36 16.42
CA ASN A 432 -20.05 14.74 15.05
C ASN A 432 -19.01 13.78 14.41
N ALA A 433 -18.11 13.22 15.20
CA ALA A 433 -17.10 12.28 14.75
C ALA A 433 -17.66 11.04 14.03
N PHE A 434 -18.86 10.55 14.45
CA PHE A 434 -19.37 9.26 13.99
C PHE A 434 -20.81 9.26 13.53
N ASN A 435 -21.71 10.11 14.11
CA ASN A 435 -23.13 9.86 13.96
C ASN A 435 -24.02 11.10 14.07
N ALA A 436 -23.53 12.30 13.78
CA ALA A 436 -24.39 13.47 13.72
C ALA A 436 -25.48 13.30 12.64
N SER A 437 -26.68 13.75 12.95
CA SER A 437 -27.86 13.55 12.10
C SER A 437 -27.67 14.10 10.69
N GLY A 438 -27.85 13.24 9.69
CA GLY A 438 -27.78 13.59 8.27
C GLY A 438 -26.37 13.82 7.72
N LYS A 439 -25.31 13.70 8.53
CA LYS A 439 -23.94 13.87 8.04
C LYS A 439 -23.43 12.61 7.35
N PRO A 440 -22.72 12.77 6.22
CA PRO A 440 -22.05 11.66 5.52
C PRO A 440 -20.69 11.32 6.15
N TYR A 441 -20.38 10.05 6.20
CA TYR A 441 -19.13 9.49 6.69
C TYR A 441 -18.54 8.53 5.68
N VAL A 442 -17.21 8.48 5.61
CA VAL A 442 -16.45 7.42 4.95
C VAL A 442 -15.72 6.58 5.99
N TYR A 443 -15.47 5.32 5.66
CA TYR A 443 -14.72 4.44 6.53
C TYR A 443 -13.83 3.47 5.76
N MET A 444 -12.74 3.04 6.42
CA MET A 444 -11.93 1.91 6.07
C MET A 444 -12.08 0.86 7.18
N ALA A 445 -12.27 -0.41 6.81
CA ALA A 445 -12.40 -1.50 7.78
C ALA A 445 -11.65 -2.74 7.32
N PHE A 446 -10.96 -3.40 8.27
CA PHE A 446 -10.29 -4.68 8.09
C PHE A 446 -10.82 -5.71 9.09
N ALA A 447 -10.90 -6.96 8.67
CA ALA A 447 -11.57 -8.03 9.39
C ALA A 447 -10.70 -8.64 10.50
N GLU A 448 -11.33 -8.99 11.61
CA GLU A 448 -10.83 -10.00 12.55
C GLU A 448 -11.11 -11.40 12.00
N ASN A 449 -12.37 -11.62 11.60
CA ASN A 449 -12.85 -12.89 11.03
C ASN A 449 -13.91 -12.61 9.97
N PRO A 450 -14.00 -13.43 8.91
CA PRO A 450 -15.10 -13.34 7.97
C PRO A 450 -16.43 -13.70 8.64
N PHE A 451 -17.53 -13.13 8.17
CA PHE A 451 -18.86 -13.41 8.75
C PHE A 451 -19.29 -14.86 8.58
N VAL A 452 -18.94 -15.47 7.46
CA VAL A 452 -19.24 -16.88 7.14
C VAL A 452 -17.94 -17.61 6.88
N ALA A 453 -17.72 -18.72 7.60
CA ALA A 453 -16.60 -19.61 7.37
C ALA A 453 -16.63 -20.20 5.95
N ASN A 454 -15.48 -20.34 5.34
CA ASN A 454 -15.33 -21.14 4.13
C ASN A 454 -15.36 -22.64 4.45
N ASP A 455 -15.68 -23.41 3.44
CA ASP A 455 -15.97 -24.86 3.45
C ASP A 455 -14.83 -25.78 3.95
N SER A 456 -13.68 -25.24 4.32
CA SER A 456 -12.51 -26.01 4.77
C SER A 456 -12.51 -26.40 6.26
N GLY A 457 -13.55 -26.04 7.01
CA GLY A 457 -13.75 -26.44 8.41
C GLY A 457 -12.75 -25.82 9.44
N THR A 458 -11.87 -24.93 9.01
CA THR A 458 -10.84 -24.32 9.86
C THR A 458 -11.17 -22.89 10.31
N VAL A 459 -12.22 -22.29 9.76
CA VAL A 459 -12.61 -20.92 10.10
C VAL A 459 -13.75 -20.94 11.10
N VAL A 460 -13.54 -20.37 12.26
CA VAL A 460 -14.58 -20.17 13.27
C VAL A 460 -15.48 -19.02 12.80
N PRO A 461 -16.81 -19.20 12.70
CA PRO A 461 -17.72 -18.09 12.40
C PRO A 461 -17.53 -16.96 13.41
N SER A 462 -17.59 -15.72 12.95
CA SER A 462 -17.49 -14.58 13.85
C SER A 462 -18.65 -14.57 14.85
N THR A 463 -18.32 -14.39 16.12
CA THR A 463 -19.31 -14.16 17.18
C THR A 463 -19.34 -12.69 17.55
N ALA A 464 -20.53 -12.16 17.88
CA ALA A 464 -20.60 -10.83 18.49
C ALA A 464 -19.83 -10.83 19.83
N ARG A 465 -19.19 -9.75 20.16
CA ARG A 465 -18.54 -9.51 21.44
C ARG A 465 -19.48 -8.91 22.44
#